data_aba7bddb551cb8f5bd6512055effa1c3
#
_entry.id   aba7bddb551cb8f5bd6512055effa1c3
#
_cell.length_a   1.000
_cell.length_b   1.000
_cell.length_c   1.000
_cell.angle_alpha   90.00
_cell.angle_beta   90.00
_cell.angle_gamma   90.00
#
_symmetry.space_group_name_H-M   'P 1'
#
loop_
_entity.id
_entity.type
_entity.pdbx_description
1 polymer ?
#
loop_
_entity_poly.entity_id
_entity_poly.type
_entity_poly.pdbx_seq_one_letter_code
_entity_poly.pdbx_strand_id
1 'polypeptide(L)'
;MTLETAIVEAATSRDGTKRWKLVRRTDGFFDYSEDTFLSEDLREFGGGVEEYWSPTHFSGLFDSAKTAKADAIGQLPWLKDVSSAD
;
A
#
# COMPACT_ATOMS: atom_id res chain seq x y z
N MET A 1 -23.77 4.67 -12.57
CA MET A 1 -22.37 5.07 -12.87
C MET A 1 -21.43 4.51 -11.80
N THR A 2 -20.43 3.81 -12.24
CA THR A 2 -19.47 3.25 -11.31
C THR A 2 -18.39 4.28 -10.99
N LEU A 3 -18.18 4.52 -9.70
CA LEU A 3 -17.09 5.39 -9.26
C LEU A 3 -15.84 4.53 -9.23
N GLU A 4 -14.91 4.79 -10.14
CA GLU A 4 -13.68 4.03 -10.23
C GLU A 4 -12.49 4.86 -9.80
N THR A 5 -11.66 4.27 -8.96
CA THR A 5 -10.35 4.81 -8.68
C THR A 5 -9.35 4.19 -9.65
N ALA A 6 -8.37 4.97 -10.06
CA ALA A 6 -7.33 4.49 -10.97
C ALA A 6 -6.04 4.34 -10.21
N ILE A 7 -5.40 3.17 -10.32
CA ILE A 7 -4.08 2.97 -9.74
C ILE A 7 -3.08 3.69 -10.62
N VAL A 8 -2.39 4.67 -10.03
CA VAL A 8 -1.38 5.46 -10.73
C VAL A 8 -0.03 4.77 -10.67
N GLU A 9 0.28 4.20 -9.50
CA GLU A 9 1.56 3.55 -9.29
C GLU A 9 1.42 2.53 -8.17
N ALA A 10 2.21 1.47 -8.22
CA ALA A 10 2.23 0.46 -7.19
C ALA A 10 3.65 -0.08 -7.03
N ALA A 11 3.95 -0.57 -5.84
CA ALA A 11 5.26 -1.16 -5.54
C ALA A 11 5.10 -2.25 -4.49
N THR A 12 6.03 -3.20 -4.51
CA THR A 12 6.10 -4.27 -3.51
C THR A 12 7.48 -4.26 -2.89
N SER A 13 7.57 -4.49 -1.58
CA SER A 13 8.84 -4.54 -0.89
C SER A 13 9.68 -5.72 -1.40
N ARG A 14 11.00 -5.65 -1.18
CA ARG A 14 11.92 -6.68 -1.68
C ARG A 14 11.63 -8.06 -1.11
N ASP A 15 11.18 -8.11 0.14
CA ASP A 15 10.84 -9.38 0.78
C ASP A 15 9.43 -9.87 0.45
N GLY A 16 8.66 -9.07 -0.31
CA GLY A 16 7.32 -9.45 -0.74
C GLY A 16 6.24 -9.33 0.32
N THR A 17 6.57 -8.78 1.50
CA THR A 17 5.60 -8.73 2.61
C THR A 17 4.82 -7.43 2.70
N LYS A 18 5.20 -6.41 1.95
CA LYS A 18 4.51 -5.13 1.96
C LYS A 18 4.26 -4.67 0.55
N ARG A 19 3.11 -4.07 0.34
CA ARG A 19 2.79 -3.48 -0.96
C ARG A 19 2.12 -2.13 -0.76
N TRP A 20 2.36 -1.25 -1.71
CA TRP A 20 1.89 0.13 -1.70
C TRP A 20 1.20 0.41 -3.01
N LYS A 21 0.12 1.19 -2.94
CA LYS A 21 -0.52 1.67 -4.15
C LYS A 21 -0.92 3.13 -3.99
N LEU A 22 -0.71 3.89 -5.04
CA LEU A 22 -1.12 5.28 -5.17
C LEU A 22 -2.28 5.32 -6.13
N VAL A 23 -3.39 5.90 -5.73
CA VAL A 23 -4.59 5.93 -6.55
C VAL A 23 -5.05 7.35 -6.78
N ARG A 24 -5.63 7.58 -7.95
CA ARG A 24 -6.35 8.81 -8.26
C ARG A 24 -7.83 8.54 -8.03
N ARG A 25 -8.42 9.36 -7.19
CA ARG A 25 -9.83 9.24 -6.86
C ARG A 25 -10.69 9.91 -7.93
N THR A 26 -11.97 9.59 -7.92
CA THR A 26 -12.91 10.18 -8.87
C THR A 26 -13.13 11.67 -8.62
N ASP A 27 -12.80 12.17 -7.43
CA ASP A 27 -12.89 13.59 -7.10
C ASP A 27 -11.64 14.38 -7.51
N GLY A 28 -10.66 13.72 -8.14
CA GLY A 28 -9.44 14.37 -8.61
C GLY A 28 -8.32 14.41 -7.59
N PHE A 29 -8.56 14.00 -6.36
CA PHE A 29 -7.52 13.90 -5.35
C PHE A 29 -6.82 12.55 -5.41
N PHE A 30 -5.67 12.48 -4.75
CA PHE A 30 -4.85 11.28 -4.70
C PHE A 30 -4.71 10.81 -3.26
N ASP A 31 -4.64 9.50 -3.07
CA ASP A 31 -4.26 8.93 -1.79
C ASP A 31 -3.43 7.67 -2.03
N TYR A 32 -2.88 7.13 -0.96
CA TYR A 32 -2.12 5.89 -1.04
C TYR A 32 -2.38 5.04 0.18
N SER A 33 -2.07 3.76 0.05
CA SER A 33 -2.20 2.83 1.16
C SER A 33 -1.08 1.81 1.12
N GLU A 34 -0.81 1.24 2.29
CA GLU A 34 0.12 0.13 2.43
C GLU A 34 -0.63 -1.06 2.98
N ASP A 35 -0.37 -2.24 2.41
CA ASP A 35 -0.83 -3.51 2.97
C ASP A 35 0.38 -4.33 3.38
N THR A 36 0.24 -5.09 4.44
CA THR A 36 1.27 -6.01 4.92
C THR A 36 0.73 -7.43 4.87
N PHE A 37 1.54 -8.36 4.39
CA PHE A 37 1.21 -9.77 4.37
C PHE A 37 1.44 -10.34 5.76
N LEU A 38 0.38 -10.93 6.33
CA LEU A 38 0.41 -11.48 7.68
C LEU A 38 0.17 -12.98 7.62
N SER A 39 0.81 -13.69 8.54
CA SER A 39 0.62 -15.12 8.68
C SER A 39 0.32 -15.42 10.14
N GLU A 40 -0.81 -16.08 10.39
CA GLU A 40 -1.21 -16.48 11.74
C GLU A 40 -1.24 -17.98 11.84
N ASP A 41 -0.58 -18.51 12.87
CA ASP A 41 -0.59 -19.93 13.15
C ASP A 41 -1.66 -20.21 14.21
N LEU A 42 -2.76 -20.78 13.76
CA LEU A 42 -3.91 -21.08 14.62
C LEU A 42 -4.00 -22.54 14.99
N ARG A 43 -2.92 -23.32 14.78
CA ARG A 43 -2.93 -24.76 15.03
C ARG A 43 -3.19 -25.09 16.50
N GLU A 44 -2.77 -24.24 17.42
CA GLU A 44 -3.04 -24.41 18.83
C GLU A 44 -4.52 -24.29 19.18
N PHE A 45 -5.30 -23.65 18.30
CA PHE A 45 -6.72 -23.43 18.52
C PHE A 45 -7.58 -24.30 17.59
N GLY A 46 -6.99 -25.34 17.00
CA GLY A 46 -7.73 -26.23 16.12
C GLY A 46 -7.82 -25.77 14.69
N GLY A 47 -7.18 -24.66 14.35
CA GLY A 47 -7.13 -24.17 12.98
C GLY A 47 -5.85 -24.56 12.26
N GLY A 48 -5.58 -23.92 11.16
CA GLY A 48 -4.34 -24.08 10.39
C GLY A 48 -3.51 -22.81 10.42
N VAL A 49 -2.67 -22.63 9.42
CA VAL A 49 -1.95 -21.40 9.20
C VAL A 49 -2.78 -20.55 8.23
N GLU A 50 -3.11 -19.32 8.63
CA GLU A 50 -3.83 -18.38 7.79
C GLU A 50 -2.88 -17.30 7.30
N GLU A 51 -2.94 -17.00 6.01
CA GLU A 51 -2.13 -15.99 5.39
C GLU A 51 -3.05 -15.01 4.67
N TYR A 52 -2.81 -13.70 4.89
CA TYR A 52 -3.67 -12.68 4.32
C TYR A 52 -2.96 -11.33 4.26
N TRP A 53 -3.46 -10.46 3.38
CA TRP A 53 -3.02 -9.07 3.31
C TRP A 53 -3.90 -8.21 4.19
N SER A 54 -3.28 -7.37 5.00
CA SER A 54 -4.00 -6.48 5.89
C SER A 54 -3.56 -5.03 5.66
N PRO A 55 -4.51 -4.10 5.58
CA PRO A 55 -4.13 -2.68 5.48
C PRO A 55 -3.39 -2.25 6.73
N THR A 56 -2.21 -1.63 6.55
CA THR A 56 -1.39 -1.20 7.67
C THR A 56 -1.12 0.30 7.67
N HIS A 57 -1.47 0.99 6.58
CA HIS A 57 -1.30 2.43 6.53
C HIS A 57 -2.21 3.04 5.47
N PHE A 58 -2.85 4.14 5.82
CA PHE A 58 -3.66 4.94 4.90
C PHE A 58 -3.19 6.38 4.95
N SER A 59 -3.08 7.01 3.81
CA SER A 59 -2.74 8.42 3.73
C SER A 59 -3.97 9.31 3.88
N GLY A 60 -3.73 10.61 4.03
CA GLY A 60 -4.76 11.62 3.77
C GLY A 60 -4.89 11.86 2.27
N LEU A 61 -5.51 12.98 1.91
CA LEU A 61 -5.71 13.36 0.52
C LEU A 61 -4.62 14.32 0.06
N PHE A 62 -4.23 14.17 -1.21
CA PHE A 62 -3.23 15.03 -1.84
C PHE A 62 -3.79 15.56 -3.15
N ASP A 63 -3.33 16.73 -3.56
CA ASP A 63 -3.77 17.36 -4.79
C ASP A 63 -2.96 16.92 -6.02
N SER A 64 -1.88 16.20 -5.81
CA SER A 64 -1.08 15.67 -6.91
C SER A 64 -0.45 14.33 -6.56
N ALA A 65 -0.20 13.53 -7.59
CA ALA A 65 0.46 12.24 -7.42
C ALA A 65 1.89 12.42 -6.90
N LYS A 66 2.56 13.47 -7.37
CA LYS A 66 3.93 13.75 -6.95
C LYS A 66 4.03 14.00 -5.45
N THR A 67 3.13 14.82 -4.92
CA THR A 67 3.11 15.14 -3.50
C THR A 67 2.76 13.90 -2.67
N ALA A 68 1.79 13.12 -3.13
CA ALA A 68 1.40 11.89 -2.46
C ALA A 68 2.56 10.91 -2.41
N LYS A 69 3.28 10.74 -3.52
CA LYS A 69 4.41 9.83 -3.56
C LYS A 69 5.55 10.29 -2.66
N ALA A 70 5.82 11.59 -2.63
CA ALA A 70 6.86 12.15 -1.76
C ALA A 70 6.54 11.88 -0.29
N ASP A 71 5.28 12.06 0.09
CA ASP A 71 4.84 11.76 1.45
C ASP A 71 4.99 10.26 1.75
N ALA A 72 4.61 9.40 0.81
CA ALA A 72 4.71 7.96 0.99
C ALA A 72 6.16 7.52 1.22
N ILE A 73 7.09 8.07 0.47
CA ILE A 73 8.51 7.75 0.62
C ILE A 73 9.00 8.14 2.01
N GLY A 74 8.51 9.27 2.53
CA GLY A 74 8.86 9.70 3.88
C GLY A 74 8.23 8.85 4.98
N GLN A 75 7.03 8.32 4.76
CA GLN A 75 6.29 7.55 5.76
C GLN A 75 6.62 6.06 5.71
N LEU A 76 7.00 5.55 4.55
CA LEU A 76 7.23 4.11 4.34
C LEU A 76 8.68 3.90 3.91
N PRO A 77 9.59 3.67 4.86
CA PRO A 77 11.03 3.56 4.53
C PRO A 77 11.36 2.52 3.47
N TRP A 78 10.62 1.40 3.44
CA TRP A 78 10.88 0.35 2.47
C TRP A 78 10.58 0.82 1.03
N LEU A 79 9.67 1.78 0.88
CA LEU A 79 9.30 2.27 -0.44
C LEU A 79 10.46 3.01 -1.11
N LYS A 80 11.24 3.72 -0.33
CA LYS A 80 12.43 4.40 -0.84
C LYS A 80 13.42 3.40 -1.46
N ASP A 81 13.56 2.23 -0.86
CA ASP A 81 14.47 1.20 -1.35
C ASP A 81 14.09 0.69 -2.74
N VAL A 82 12.81 0.55 -3.01
CA VAL A 82 12.35 0.01 -4.29
C VAL A 82 12.07 1.07 -5.33
N SER A 83 11.82 2.32 -4.93
CA SER A 83 11.50 3.39 -5.86
C SER A 83 12.70 4.24 -6.25
N SER A 84 13.84 4.06 -5.61
CA SER A 84 15.06 4.78 -5.92
C SER A 84 15.95 4.05 -6.91
N ALA A 85 15.41 3.10 -7.63
CA ALA A 85 16.18 2.21 -8.50
C ALA A 85 16.43 2.81 -9.88
N ASP A 86 16.55 4.07 -10.01
CA ASP A 86 16.86 4.71 -11.31
C ASP A 86 18.13 5.51 -11.24
#